data_2b827f3874a0207b48b7e88d081c4885
#
_entry.id   2b827f3874a0207b48b7e88d081c4885
#
_cell.length_a   1.000
_cell.length_b   1.000
_cell.length_c   1.000
_cell.angle_alpha   90.00
_cell.angle_beta   90.00
_cell.angle_gamma   90.00
#
_symmetry.space_group_name_H-M   'P 1'
#
loop_
_entity.id
_entity.type
_entity.pdbx_description
1 polymer ?
#
loop_
_entity_poly.entity_id
_entity_poly.type
_entity_poly.pdbx_seq_one_letter_code
_entity_poly.pdbx_strand_id
1 'polypeptide(L)'
;MITIKRICLITAVVLASIFTLCACSKTPQEQFRAAMLDLADNEKFFKQLATTLHLSGDKKKLVAEHFKQMFTPYYVDYYIKKLDEEGLFKTEKPSEKLKQKLLSRTIAIGNDISNKGIARVSNEDRKAYFTYNVKLINSFSARVCKMYVIGDPRLFSSKEVQQAPARVFPKMSYAELDAYLKALRNASKAYIQDQKEVEKLSQADTQKAQELLMDNLELQLSKLPQNQQARLRRAADNLDKAMPIDACNFGKLMYKATDEIANQDDRMLVINYLLKL
;
A
#
# COMPACT_ATOMS: atom_id res chain seq x y z
N MET A 1 2.72 -14.25 -15.93
CA MET A 1 1.72 -13.20 -15.61
C MET A 1 2.13 -12.53 -14.30
N ILE A 2 2.55 -11.27 -14.33
CA ILE A 2 3.06 -10.55 -13.15
C ILE A 2 1.88 -10.16 -12.28
N THR A 3 1.86 -10.72 -11.07
CA THR A 3 0.85 -10.38 -10.06
C THR A 3 1.39 -9.23 -9.21
N ILE A 4 0.91 -8.03 -9.43
CA ILE A 4 1.16 -6.92 -8.53
C ILE A 4 0.38 -7.19 -7.24
N LYS A 5 1.05 -7.76 -6.23
CA LYS A 5 0.48 -7.83 -4.89
C LYS A 5 0.45 -6.42 -4.32
N ARG A 6 -0.73 -5.97 -3.99
CA ARG A 6 -1.04 -4.64 -3.48
C ARG A 6 -0.35 -4.45 -2.14
N ILE A 7 0.57 -3.48 -2.08
CA ILE A 7 1.28 -3.13 -0.84
C ILE A 7 0.77 -1.78 -0.39
N CYS A 8 -0.04 -1.79 0.63
CA CYS A 8 -0.42 -0.60 1.37
C CYS A 8 0.31 -0.64 2.71
N LEU A 9 1.47 0.03 2.76
CA LEU A 9 2.27 0.07 3.98
C LEU A 9 2.04 1.38 4.71
N ILE A 10 1.21 1.31 5.75
CA ILE A 10 1.12 2.36 6.74
C ILE A 10 1.88 1.91 7.98
N THR A 11 3.03 2.48 8.10
CA THR A 11 3.97 2.63 9.24
C THR A 11 3.70 1.93 10.56
N ALA A 12 4.51 0.92 10.84
CA ALA A 12 4.59 0.21 12.13
C ALA A 12 5.34 0.97 13.24
N VAL A 13 5.73 2.24 13.06
CA VAL A 13 6.87 2.79 13.80
C VAL A 13 6.54 3.55 15.08
N VAL A 14 5.29 3.94 15.37
CA VAL A 14 5.07 4.98 16.40
C VAL A 14 4.17 4.57 17.56
N LEU A 15 3.57 3.41 17.56
CA LEU A 15 2.54 3.08 18.56
C LEU A 15 3.04 2.48 19.89
N ALA A 16 4.34 2.37 20.10
CA ALA A 16 4.91 1.71 21.30
C ALA A 16 4.70 2.50 22.61
N SER A 17 4.34 3.79 22.57
CA SER A 17 4.36 4.67 23.73
C SER A 17 3.01 4.97 24.39
N ILE A 18 1.91 4.30 24.00
CA ILE A 18 0.57 4.81 24.30
C ILE A 18 -0.18 4.11 25.44
N PHE A 19 0.30 2.97 25.93
CA PHE A 19 -0.46 2.22 26.92
C PHE A 19 0.08 2.34 28.34
N THR A 20 -0.24 3.42 29.04
CA THR A 20 -0.38 3.37 30.50
C THR A 20 -1.76 2.79 30.82
N LEU A 21 -1.79 1.50 31.12
CA LEU A 21 -3.01 0.83 31.58
C LEU A 21 -3.38 1.39 32.97
N CYS A 22 -4.30 2.33 33.02
CA CYS A 22 -5.00 2.64 34.27
C CYS A 22 -5.83 1.42 34.66
N ALA A 23 -5.62 0.94 35.89
CA ALA A 23 -6.38 -0.13 36.52
C ALA A 23 -7.81 0.34 36.83
N CYS A 24 -8.66 0.35 35.81
CA CYS A 24 -10.10 0.56 35.96
C CYS A 24 -10.80 -0.65 35.31
N SER A 25 -11.97 -0.98 35.75
CA SER A 25 -12.86 -2.09 35.45
C SER A 25 -13.18 -2.37 33.97
N LYS A 26 -12.40 -1.81 33.03
CA LYS A 26 -12.60 -1.96 31.58
C LYS A 26 -11.95 -3.24 31.04
N THR A 27 -12.65 -3.88 30.13
CA THR A 27 -12.11 -5.03 29.39
C THR A 27 -10.89 -4.64 28.54
N PRO A 28 -9.97 -5.57 28.19
CA PRO A 28 -8.85 -5.29 27.29
C PRO A 28 -9.29 -4.68 25.95
N GLN A 29 -10.45 -5.08 25.45
CA GLN A 29 -11.08 -4.54 24.24
C GLN A 29 -11.45 -3.07 24.38
N GLU A 30 -12.14 -2.71 25.48
CA GLU A 30 -12.51 -1.31 25.77
C GLU A 30 -11.30 -0.41 25.99
N GLN A 31 -10.26 -0.94 26.65
CA GLN A 31 -9.00 -0.22 26.85
C GLN A 31 -8.30 0.04 25.54
N PHE A 32 -8.21 -0.99 24.66
CA PHE A 32 -7.62 -0.84 23.33
C PHE A 32 -8.40 0.15 22.47
N ARG A 33 -9.74 0.07 22.50
CA ARG A 33 -10.62 1.01 21.80
C ARG A 33 -10.37 2.46 22.23
N ALA A 34 -10.38 2.72 23.53
CA ALA A 34 -10.14 4.05 24.06
C ALA A 34 -8.77 4.58 23.62
N ALA A 35 -7.73 3.76 23.75
CA ALA A 35 -6.38 4.13 23.34
C ALA A 35 -6.25 4.46 21.85
N MET A 36 -6.94 3.73 20.98
CA MET A 36 -6.96 4.01 19.54
C MET A 36 -7.68 5.31 19.20
N LEU A 37 -8.78 5.62 19.90
CA LEU A 37 -9.51 6.89 19.71
C LEU A 37 -8.71 8.08 20.23
N ASP A 38 -8.02 7.94 21.37
CA ASP A 38 -7.17 8.99 21.94
C ASP A 38 -5.99 9.35 21.02
N LEU A 39 -5.57 8.43 20.13
CA LEU A 39 -4.56 8.72 19.11
C LEU A 39 -5.00 9.81 18.13
N ALA A 40 -6.29 9.92 17.81
CA ALA A 40 -6.79 10.93 16.87
C ALA A 40 -6.48 12.36 17.32
N ASP A 41 -6.40 12.59 18.63
CA ASP A 41 -6.15 13.91 19.23
C ASP A 41 -4.71 14.07 19.77
N ASN A 42 -3.86 13.06 19.59
CA ASN A 42 -2.52 13.05 20.16
C ASN A 42 -1.51 13.77 19.24
N GLU A 43 -1.31 15.07 19.45
CA GLU A 43 -0.34 15.87 18.69
C GLU A 43 1.10 15.35 18.78
N LYS A 44 1.51 14.81 19.93
CA LYS A 44 2.86 14.26 20.13
C LYS A 44 3.07 13.05 19.21
N PHE A 45 2.05 12.19 19.10
CA PHE A 45 2.04 11.06 18.16
C PHE A 45 2.25 11.54 16.72
N PHE A 46 1.47 12.54 16.27
CA PHE A 46 1.60 13.04 14.89
C PHE A 46 2.93 13.74 14.62
N LYS A 47 3.50 14.43 15.62
CA LYS A 47 4.86 15.01 15.52
C LYS A 47 5.92 13.91 15.32
N GLN A 48 5.86 12.83 16.10
CA GLN A 48 6.77 11.68 15.96
C GLN A 48 6.59 10.98 14.61
N LEU A 49 5.35 10.72 14.20
CA LEU A 49 5.02 10.11 12.91
C LEU A 49 5.63 10.93 11.76
N ALA A 50 5.42 12.24 11.75
CA ALA A 50 5.96 13.11 10.72
C ALA A 50 7.49 13.10 10.70
N THR A 51 8.15 13.08 11.86
CA THR A 51 9.61 12.97 11.98
C THR A 51 10.10 11.65 11.41
N THR A 52 9.45 10.54 11.76
CA THR A 52 9.77 9.19 11.24
C THR A 52 9.60 9.10 9.73
N LEU A 53 8.62 9.80 9.18
CA LEU A 53 8.35 9.85 7.74
C LEU A 53 9.17 10.93 7.03
N HIS A 54 10.06 11.65 7.72
CA HIS A 54 10.85 12.76 7.20
C HIS A 54 10.01 13.85 6.52
N LEU A 55 8.83 14.14 7.08
CA LEU A 55 7.88 15.10 6.53
C LEU A 55 7.98 16.46 7.21
N SER A 56 7.77 17.53 6.43
CA SER A 56 7.73 18.91 6.89
C SER A 56 6.56 19.67 6.26
N GLY A 57 6.27 20.86 6.79
CA GLY A 57 5.27 21.77 6.22
C GLY A 57 3.89 21.13 6.07
N ASP A 58 3.26 21.37 4.94
CA ASP A 58 1.88 20.95 4.68
C ASP A 58 1.72 19.44 4.51
N LYS A 59 2.75 18.73 4.05
CA LYS A 59 2.71 17.26 3.98
C LYS A 59 2.60 16.62 5.36
N LYS A 60 3.23 17.23 6.40
CA LYS A 60 3.07 16.79 7.77
C LYS A 60 1.62 16.90 8.22
N LYS A 61 0.97 18.04 7.93
CA LYS A 61 -0.45 18.27 8.29
C LYS A 61 -1.36 17.28 7.56
N LEU A 62 -1.09 17.07 6.27
CA LEU A 62 -1.86 16.17 5.42
C LEU A 62 -1.84 14.73 5.95
N VAL A 63 -0.66 14.21 6.32
CA VAL A 63 -0.52 12.86 6.87
C VAL A 63 -1.17 12.78 8.26
N ALA A 64 -1.02 13.80 9.12
CA ALA A 64 -1.68 13.84 10.40
C ALA A 64 -3.22 13.78 10.26
N GLU A 65 -3.78 14.55 9.33
CA GLU A 65 -5.22 14.55 9.05
C GLU A 65 -5.70 13.19 8.53
N HIS A 66 -4.93 12.57 7.63
CA HIS A 66 -5.24 11.22 7.17
C HIS A 66 -5.37 10.22 8.32
N PHE A 67 -4.40 10.21 9.25
CA PHE A 67 -4.44 9.29 10.39
C PHE A 67 -5.56 9.62 11.37
N LYS A 68 -5.83 10.91 11.63
CA LYS A 68 -6.99 11.31 12.44
C LYS A 68 -8.29 10.71 11.89
N GLN A 69 -8.48 10.77 10.56
CA GLN A 69 -9.64 10.20 9.91
C GLN A 69 -9.71 8.67 9.99
N MET A 70 -8.55 7.98 10.03
CA MET A 70 -8.47 6.53 10.19
C MET A 70 -8.64 6.05 11.64
N PHE A 71 -8.54 6.94 12.63
CA PHE A 71 -8.77 6.65 14.05
C PHE A 71 -10.15 7.12 14.54
N THR A 72 -11.09 7.36 13.65
CA THR A 72 -12.49 7.63 14.03
C THR A 72 -13.18 6.35 14.54
N PRO A 73 -14.26 6.47 15.34
CA PRO A 73 -15.00 5.32 15.84
C PRO A 73 -15.35 4.31 14.75
N TYR A 74 -15.73 4.79 13.56
CA TYR A 74 -16.08 3.95 12.42
C TYR A 74 -15.00 2.93 12.03
N TYR A 75 -13.75 3.35 11.91
CA TYR A 75 -12.64 2.46 11.58
C TYR A 75 -12.16 1.66 12.80
N VAL A 76 -12.10 2.31 13.97
CA VAL A 76 -11.65 1.68 15.20
C VAL A 76 -12.55 0.50 15.58
N ASP A 77 -13.87 0.67 15.50
CA ASP A 77 -14.83 -0.39 15.79
C ASP A 77 -14.70 -1.56 14.81
N TYR A 78 -14.42 -1.29 13.54
CA TYR A 78 -14.13 -2.33 12.58
C TYR A 78 -12.86 -3.11 12.93
N TYR A 79 -11.77 -2.43 13.30
CA TYR A 79 -10.53 -3.08 13.72
C TYR A 79 -10.75 -3.95 14.96
N ILE A 80 -11.46 -3.43 15.97
CA ILE A 80 -11.81 -4.15 17.17
C ILE A 80 -12.58 -5.44 16.85
N LYS A 81 -13.61 -5.33 16.02
CA LYS A 81 -14.39 -6.48 15.57
C LYS A 81 -13.48 -7.55 14.94
N LYS A 82 -12.57 -7.16 14.05
CA LYS A 82 -11.66 -8.11 13.39
C LYS A 82 -10.66 -8.75 14.35
N LEU A 83 -10.12 -7.99 15.29
CA LEU A 83 -9.22 -8.50 16.33
C LEU A 83 -9.96 -9.47 17.28
N ASP A 84 -11.24 -9.22 17.57
CA ASP A 84 -12.05 -10.10 18.39
C ASP A 84 -12.43 -11.40 17.67
N GLU A 85 -12.76 -11.31 16.36
CA GLU A 85 -12.98 -12.49 15.51
C GLU A 85 -11.73 -13.40 15.47
N GLU A 86 -10.52 -12.83 15.56
CA GLU A 86 -9.25 -13.55 15.70
C GLU A 86 -8.97 -14.05 17.13
N GLY A 87 -9.84 -13.77 18.09
CA GLY A 87 -9.72 -14.21 19.48
C GLY A 87 -8.65 -13.50 20.30
N LEU A 88 -8.12 -12.37 19.83
CA LEU A 88 -6.98 -11.69 20.46
C LEU A 88 -7.32 -11.05 21.82
N PHE A 89 -8.59 -10.84 22.13
CA PHE A 89 -9.04 -10.33 23.42
C PHE A 89 -9.46 -11.42 24.41
N LYS A 90 -9.53 -12.70 23.98
CA LYS A 90 -10.12 -13.78 24.78
C LYS A 90 -9.11 -14.52 25.66
N THR A 91 -7.85 -14.50 25.33
CA THR A 91 -6.87 -15.48 25.84
C THR A 91 -5.66 -14.92 26.56
N GLU A 92 -5.37 -13.62 26.49
CA GLU A 92 -4.14 -13.06 27.04
C GLU A 92 -4.44 -11.99 28.09
N LYS A 93 -3.74 -12.09 29.25
CA LYS A 93 -3.71 -10.97 30.22
C LYS A 93 -3.06 -9.74 29.56
N PRO A 94 -3.46 -8.52 29.95
CA PRO A 94 -2.83 -7.30 29.47
C PRO A 94 -1.31 -7.38 29.65
N SER A 95 -0.58 -7.33 28.54
CA SER A 95 0.88 -7.44 28.54
C SER A 95 1.44 -6.61 27.38
N GLU A 96 2.69 -6.22 27.47
CA GLU A 96 3.36 -5.50 26.40
C GLU A 96 3.39 -6.31 25.08
N LYS A 97 3.54 -7.64 25.21
CA LYS A 97 3.47 -8.57 24.09
C LYS A 97 2.09 -8.55 23.40
N LEU A 98 1.01 -8.55 24.18
CA LEU A 98 -0.34 -8.45 23.63
C LEU A 98 -0.54 -7.12 22.91
N LYS A 99 -0.09 -6.01 23.48
CA LYS A 99 -0.16 -4.68 22.86
C LYS A 99 0.53 -4.66 21.50
N GLN A 100 1.77 -5.15 21.42
CA GLN A 100 2.53 -5.23 20.16
C GLN A 100 1.82 -6.11 19.12
N LYS A 101 1.21 -7.22 19.56
CA LYS A 101 0.45 -8.11 18.71
C LYS A 101 -0.82 -7.44 18.18
N LEU A 102 -1.61 -6.81 19.04
CA LEU A 102 -2.81 -6.06 18.66
C LEU A 102 -2.47 -4.98 17.64
N LEU A 103 -1.41 -4.23 17.88
CA LEU A 103 -0.97 -3.18 17.02
C LEU A 103 -0.54 -3.70 15.64
N SER A 104 0.33 -4.72 15.59
CA SER A 104 0.77 -5.29 14.32
C SER A 104 -0.39 -5.87 13.52
N ARG A 105 -1.38 -6.46 14.19
CA ARG A 105 -2.59 -6.97 13.53
C ARG A 105 -3.50 -5.85 13.03
N THR A 106 -3.67 -4.77 13.80
CA THR A 106 -4.42 -3.59 13.34
C THR A 106 -3.85 -3.01 12.06
N ILE A 107 -2.51 -2.88 11.98
CA ILE A 107 -1.82 -2.43 10.77
C ILE A 107 -2.06 -3.41 9.62
N ALA A 108 -1.97 -4.71 9.87
CA ALA A 108 -2.21 -5.72 8.85
C ALA A 108 -3.66 -5.69 8.33
N ILE A 109 -4.64 -5.51 9.21
CA ILE A 109 -6.06 -5.35 8.87
C ILE A 109 -6.24 -4.06 8.04
N GLY A 110 -5.67 -2.93 8.47
CA GLY A 110 -5.73 -1.66 7.73
C GLY A 110 -5.19 -1.77 6.30
N ASN A 111 -4.07 -2.47 6.14
CA ASN A 111 -3.48 -2.74 4.83
C ASN A 111 -4.38 -3.67 3.99
N ASP A 112 -4.94 -4.71 4.59
CA ASP A 112 -5.80 -5.68 3.88
C ASP A 112 -7.07 -5.01 3.36
N ILE A 113 -7.76 -4.22 4.20
CA ILE A 113 -8.99 -3.52 3.78
C ILE A 113 -8.73 -2.48 2.69
N SER A 114 -7.63 -1.72 2.78
CA SER A 114 -7.25 -0.76 1.74
C SER A 114 -6.92 -1.47 0.43
N ASN A 115 -6.17 -2.56 0.49
CA ASN A 115 -5.81 -3.35 -0.69
C ASN A 115 -7.03 -3.98 -1.37
N LYS A 116 -7.93 -4.58 -0.61
CA LYS A 116 -9.16 -5.18 -1.14
C LYS A 116 -10.13 -4.12 -1.65
N GLY A 117 -10.17 -2.98 -0.96
CA GLY A 117 -11.04 -1.88 -1.32
C GLY A 117 -10.65 -1.16 -2.60
N ILE A 118 -9.39 -1.28 -3.08
CA ILE A 118 -8.96 -0.62 -4.32
C ILE A 118 -9.77 -1.09 -5.55
N ALA A 119 -10.33 -2.28 -5.49
CA ALA A 119 -11.24 -2.79 -6.52
C ALA A 119 -12.64 -2.13 -6.49
N ARG A 120 -12.91 -1.28 -5.50
CA ARG A 120 -14.24 -0.70 -5.21
C ARG A 120 -14.28 0.82 -5.35
N VAL A 121 -13.17 1.43 -5.77
CA VAL A 121 -13.04 2.89 -5.87
C VAL A 121 -12.95 3.38 -7.31
N SER A 122 -13.01 4.70 -7.48
CA SER A 122 -12.97 5.38 -8.77
C SER A 122 -11.66 5.15 -9.54
N ASN A 123 -11.67 5.47 -10.83
CA ASN A 123 -10.47 5.45 -11.68
C ASN A 123 -9.39 6.42 -11.16
N GLU A 124 -9.79 7.58 -10.62
CA GLU A 124 -8.88 8.57 -10.05
C GLU A 124 -8.14 8.00 -8.83
N ASP A 125 -8.86 7.34 -7.94
CA ASP A 125 -8.28 6.69 -6.76
C ASP A 125 -7.32 5.57 -7.16
N ARG A 126 -7.70 4.75 -8.15
CA ARG A 126 -6.84 3.68 -8.68
C ARG A 126 -5.59 4.24 -9.36
N LYS A 127 -5.71 5.34 -10.10
CA LYS A 127 -4.58 6.05 -10.69
C LYS A 127 -3.64 6.61 -9.62
N ALA A 128 -4.17 7.23 -8.58
CA ALA A 128 -3.37 7.74 -7.46
C ALA A 128 -2.62 6.60 -6.74
N TYR A 129 -3.29 5.48 -6.51
CA TYR A 129 -2.67 4.27 -5.96
C TYR A 129 -1.57 3.72 -6.88
N PHE A 130 -1.79 3.67 -8.19
CA PHE A 130 -0.79 3.25 -9.17
C PHE A 130 0.42 4.18 -9.16
N THR A 131 0.22 5.51 -9.15
CA THR A 131 1.29 6.51 -9.09
C THR A 131 2.18 6.31 -7.86
N TYR A 132 1.60 6.01 -6.70
CA TYR A 132 2.37 5.64 -5.52
C TYR A 132 3.22 4.39 -5.75
N ASN A 133 2.65 3.34 -6.37
CA ASN A 133 3.37 2.09 -6.65
C ASN A 133 4.55 2.30 -7.62
N VAL A 134 4.43 3.21 -8.59
CA VAL A 134 5.56 3.63 -9.46
C VAL A 134 6.72 4.19 -8.62
N LYS A 135 6.43 5.07 -7.66
CA LYS A 135 7.44 5.64 -6.79
C LYS A 135 8.00 4.62 -5.81
N LEU A 136 7.15 3.73 -5.32
CA LEU A 136 7.49 2.66 -4.40
C LEU A 136 8.50 1.69 -5.00
N ILE A 137 8.25 1.15 -6.19
CA ILE A 137 9.16 0.21 -6.87
C ILE A 137 10.52 0.87 -7.15
N ASN A 138 10.53 2.17 -7.44
CA ASN A 138 11.76 2.93 -7.65
C ASN A 138 12.55 3.20 -6.35
N SER A 139 11.93 3.02 -5.18
CA SER A 139 12.58 3.20 -3.88
C SER A 139 13.26 1.94 -3.35
N PHE A 140 13.05 0.78 -3.97
CA PHE A 140 13.55 -0.51 -3.50
C PHE A 140 14.92 -0.86 -4.05
N SER A 141 15.71 -1.60 -3.24
CA SER A 141 16.89 -2.34 -3.72
C SER A 141 16.47 -3.39 -4.75
N ALA A 142 17.39 -3.83 -5.59
CA ALA A 142 17.09 -4.83 -6.63
C ALA A 142 16.45 -6.12 -6.08
N ARG A 143 16.91 -6.57 -4.91
CA ARG A 143 16.37 -7.77 -4.25
C ARG A 143 14.92 -7.59 -3.82
N VAL A 144 14.62 -6.51 -3.11
CA VAL A 144 13.26 -6.21 -2.61
C VAL A 144 12.33 -5.88 -3.77
N CYS A 145 12.82 -5.14 -4.75
CA CYS A 145 12.10 -4.84 -5.97
C CYS A 145 11.72 -6.11 -6.75
N LYS A 146 12.64 -7.09 -6.89
CA LYS A 146 12.30 -8.40 -7.47
C LYS A 146 11.19 -9.08 -6.67
N MET A 147 11.30 -9.14 -5.33
CA MET A 147 10.25 -9.71 -4.48
C MET A 147 8.90 -9.05 -4.73
N TYR A 148 8.90 -7.72 -4.89
CA TYR A 148 7.69 -6.96 -5.22
C TYR A 148 7.11 -7.35 -6.58
N VAL A 149 7.93 -7.43 -7.61
CA VAL A 149 7.54 -7.75 -8.99
C VAL A 149 6.94 -9.15 -9.09
N ILE A 150 7.56 -10.15 -8.46
CA ILE A 150 7.07 -11.54 -8.48
C ILE A 150 5.96 -11.81 -7.45
N GLY A 151 5.65 -10.85 -6.57
CA GLY A 151 4.64 -11.00 -5.53
C GLY A 151 5.04 -11.97 -4.42
N ASP A 152 6.32 -12.02 -4.06
CA ASP A 152 6.84 -12.86 -2.98
C ASP A 152 6.22 -12.46 -1.62
N PRO A 153 5.58 -13.38 -0.88
CA PRO A 153 4.96 -13.05 0.40
C PRO A 153 5.96 -12.58 1.47
N ARG A 154 7.25 -12.96 1.38
CA ARG A 154 8.31 -12.50 2.28
C ARG A 154 8.60 -11.00 2.18
N LEU A 155 8.11 -10.36 1.13
CA LEU A 155 8.22 -8.92 0.93
C LEU A 155 7.76 -8.13 2.17
N PHE A 156 6.65 -8.53 2.79
CA PHE A 156 6.06 -7.83 3.94
C PHE A 156 6.93 -7.87 5.21
N SER A 157 7.83 -8.84 5.32
CA SER A 157 8.80 -8.95 6.42
C SER A 157 10.03 -8.06 6.22
N SER A 158 10.21 -7.47 5.04
CA SER A 158 11.37 -6.65 4.73
C SER A 158 11.31 -5.31 5.45
N LYS A 159 12.38 -4.98 6.22
CA LYS A 159 12.56 -3.65 6.80
C LYS A 159 12.51 -2.54 5.74
N GLU A 160 13.04 -2.82 4.56
CA GLU A 160 13.05 -1.86 3.45
C GLU A 160 11.64 -1.50 2.99
N VAL A 161 10.74 -2.47 2.97
CA VAL A 161 9.32 -2.27 2.65
C VAL A 161 8.62 -1.50 3.77
N GLN A 162 8.87 -1.85 5.03
CA GLN A 162 8.31 -1.13 6.18
C GLN A 162 8.74 0.34 6.24
N GLN A 163 9.93 0.66 5.76
CA GLN A 163 10.49 2.02 5.71
C GLN A 163 10.16 2.76 4.39
N ALA A 164 9.50 2.11 3.44
CA ALA A 164 9.24 2.71 2.13
C ALA A 164 8.45 4.03 2.19
N PRO A 165 7.42 4.20 3.04
CA PRO A 165 6.73 5.49 3.16
C PRO A 165 7.67 6.64 3.52
N ALA A 166 8.63 6.42 4.42
CA ALA A 166 9.62 7.44 4.81
C ALA A 166 10.55 7.85 3.66
N ARG A 167 10.71 6.99 2.64
CA ARG A 167 11.51 7.31 1.44
C ARG A 167 10.68 7.86 0.30
N VAL A 168 9.41 7.48 0.20
CA VAL A 168 8.51 7.82 -0.91
C VAL A 168 7.76 9.11 -0.65
N PHE A 169 7.11 9.26 0.49
CA PHE A 169 6.27 10.42 0.82
C PHE A 169 6.98 11.77 0.70
N PRO A 170 8.23 11.94 1.19
CA PRO A 170 8.94 13.21 1.01
C PRO A 170 9.15 13.60 -0.47
N LYS A 171 9.27 12.60 -1.37
CA LYS A 171 9.52 12.79 -2.80
C LYS A 171 8.25 13.01 -3.63
N MET A 172 7.07 12.71 -3.07
CA MET A 172 5.79 13.00 -3.72
C MET A 172 5.52 14.51 -3.67
N SER A 173 4.86 15.06 -4.68
CA SER A 173 4.25 16.40 -4.55
C SER A 173 3.15 16.36 -3.49
N TYR A 174 2.71 17.53 -3.03
CA TYR A 174 1.56 17.62 -2.11
C TYR A 174 0.31 16.97 -2.72
N ALA A 175 0.00 17.31 -3.97
CA ALA A 175 -1.16 16.79 -4.69
C ALA A 175 -1.12 15.26 -4.88
N GLU A 176 0.04 14.70 -5.21
CA GLU A 176 0.19 13.23 -5.34
C GLU A 176 -0.01 12.52 -3.99
N LEU A 177 0.55 13.08 -2.92
CA LEU A 177 0.41 12.49 -1.59
C LEU A 177 -1.04 12.57 -1.10
N ASP A 178 -1.71 13.72 -1.30
CA ASP A 178 -3.12 13.89 -0.95
C ASP A 178 -4.01 12.91 -1.71
N ALA A 179 -3.85 12.84 -3.03
CA ALA A 179 -4.60 11.90 -3.87
C ALA A 179 -4.40 10.44 -3.42
N TYR A 180 -3.16 10.05 -3.11
CA TYR A 180 -2.87 8.70 -2.62
C TYR A 180 -3.52 8.41 -1.26
N LEU A 181 -3.39 9.32 -0.28
CA LEU A 181 -3.97 9.14 1.05
C LEU A 181 -5.50 9.14 1.00
N LYS A 182 -6.10 9.96 0.13
CA LYS A 182 -7.53 9.94 -0.16
C LYS A 182 -7.96 8.61 -0.76
N ALA A 183 -7.23 8.10 -1.75
CA ALA A 183 -7.51 6.80 -2.36
C ALA A 183 -7.50 5.66 -1.33
N LEU A 184 -6.56 5.67 -0.37
CA LEU A 184 -6.52 4.68 0.72
C LEU A 184 -7.75 4.77 1.64
N ARG A 185 -8.17 5.99 2.01
CA ARG A 185 -9.37 6.18 2.84
C ARG A 185 -10.63 5.71 2.10
N ASN A 186 -10.77 6.10 0.83
CA ASN A 186 -11.88 5.69 -0.01
C ASN A 186 -11.94 4.17 -0.16
N ALA A 187 -10.80 3.53 -0.43
CA ALA A 187 -10.70 2.08 -0.54
C ALA A 187 -11.08 1.38 0.76
N SER A 188 -10.53 1.82 1.90
CA SER A 188 -10.87 1.27 3.21
C SER A 188 -12.37 1.41 3.51
N LYS A 189 -12.93 2.59 3.24
CA LYS A 189 -14.37 2.86 3.45
C LYS A 189 -15.23 1.99 2.55
N ALA A 190 -14.91 1.92 1.26
CA ALA A 190 -15.64 1.11 0.29
C ALA A 190 -15.65 -0.38 0.66
N TYR A 191 -14.53 -0.90 1.14
CA TYR A 191 -14.43 -2.28 1.62
C TYR A 191 -15.27 -2.52 2.87
N ILE A 192 -15.17 -1.65 3.89
CA ILE A 192 -15.92 -1.80 5.16
C ILE A 192 -17.44 -1.70 4.91
N GLN A 193 -17.86 -0.86 3.96
CA GLN A 193 -19.26 -0.70 3.55
C GLN A 193 -19.74 -1.78 2.59
N ASP A 194 -18.91 -2.74 2.26
CA ASP A 194 -19.19 -3.79 1.28
C ASP A 194 -19.73 -3.26 -0.06
N GLN A 195 -19.17 -2.14 -0.52
CA GLN A 195 -19.52 -1.60 -1.82
C GLN A 195 -19.15 -2.60 -2.92
N LYS A 196 -19.96 -2.65 -3.97
CA LYS A 196 -19.72 -3.54 -5.11
C LYS A 196 -18.33 -3.29 -5.72
N GLU A 197 -17.62 -4.35 -6.03
CA GLU A 197 -16.39 -4.26 -6.82
C GLU A 197 -16.72 -3.76 -8.23
N VAL A 198 -15.78 -3.04 -8.82
CA VAL A 198 -15.91 -2.71 -10.26
C VAL A 198 -15.94 -4.00 -11.07
N GLU A 199 -16.64 -3.96 -12.18
CA GLU A 199 -16.69 -5.10 -13.08
C GLU A 199 -15.28 -5.48 -13.53
N LYS A 200 -15.01 -6.78 -13.52
CA LYS A 200 -13.76 -7.30 -14.05
C LYS A 200 -13.68 -6.98 -15.54
N LEU A 201 -12.47 -6.73 -15.99
CA LEU A 201 -12.23 -6.52 -17.41
C LEU A 201 -12.80 -7.70 -18.23
N SER A 202 -13.50 -7.38 -19.30
CA SER A 202 -13.90 -8.38 -20.30
C SER A 202 -12.67 -9.05 -20.91
N GLN A 203 -12.86 -10.17 -21.57
CA GLN A 203 -11.77 -10.83 -22.30
C GLN A 203 -11.17 -9.90 -23.38
N ALA A 204 -12.00 -9.16 -24.09
CA ALA A 204 -11.57 -8.20 -25.10
C ALA A 204 -10.76 -7.05 -24.48
N ASP A 205 -11.23 -6.48 -23.34
CA ASP A 205 -10.51 -5.42 -22.64
C ASP A 205 -9.20 -5.93 -22.05
N THR A 206 -9.17 -7.16 -21.55
CA THR A 206 -7.95 -7.81 -21.06
C THR A 206 -6.93 -7.96 -22.18
N GLN A 207 -7.35 -8.43 -23.35
CA GLN A 207 -6.48 -8.57 -24.52
C GLN A 207 -5.98 -7.20 -24.98
N LYS A 208 -6.87 -6.21 -25.12
CA LYS A 208 -6.48 -4.85 -25.47
C LYS A 208 -5.48 -4.25 -24.48
N ALA A 209 -5.69 -4.44 -23.18
CA ALA A 209 -4.76 -3.96 -22.15
C ALA A 209 -3.37 -4.61 -22.27
N GLN A 210 -3.33 -5.92 -22.59
CA GLN A 210 -2.09 -6.66 -22.81
C GLN A 210 -1.33 -6.13 -24.04
N GLU A 211 -2.02 -5.93 -25.15
CA GLU A 211 -1.45 -5.39 -26.40
C GLU A 211 -0.87 -3.99 -26.15
N LEU A 212 -1.65 -3.08 -25.54
CA LEU A 212 -1.18 -1.73 -25.20
C LEU A 212 0.04 -1.74 -24.28
N LEU A 213 0.06 -2.60 -23.27
CA LEU A 213 1.20 -2.73 -22.37
C LEU A 213 2.42 -3.25 -23.11
N MET A 214 2.26 -4.27 -23.94
CA MET A 214 3.37 -4.87 -24.70
C MET A 214 3.95 -3.90 -25.72
N ASP A 215 3.12 -3.18 -26.47
CA ASP A 215 3.56 -2.18 -27.44
C ASP A 215 4.38 -1.07 -26.77
N ASN A 216 3.88 -0.53 -25.65
CA ASN A 216 4.58 0.51 -24.91
C ASN A 216 5.85 -0.04 -24.23
N LEU A 217 5.83 -1.28 -23.75
CA LEU A 217 7.01 -1.94 -23.19
C LEU A 217 8.11 -2.12 -24.27
N GLU A 218 7.75 -2.59 -25.46
CA GLU A 218 8.68 -2.71 -26.60
C GLU A 218 9.26 -1.33 -27.00
N LEU A 219 8.42 -0.29 -27.02
CA LEU A 219 8.86 1.07 -27.23
C LEU A 219 9.87 1.53 -26.16
N GLN A 220 9.68 1.19 -24.88
CA GLN A 220 10.65 1.51 -23.83
C GLN A 220 11.92 0.66 -23.95
N LEU A 221 11.79 -0.62 -24.28
CA LEU A 221 12.94 -1.51 -24.51
C LEU A 221 13.82 -1.01 -25.64
N SER A 222 13.23 -0.57 -26.76
CA SER A 222 13.97 -0.11 -27.93
C SER A 222 14.88 1.12 -27.65
N LYS A 223 14.56 1.91 -26.59
CA LYS A 223 15.36 3.05 -26.15
C LYS A 223 16.62 2.64 -25.35
N LEU A 224 16.74 1.36 -25.00
CA LEU A 224 17.85 0.84 -24.19
C LEU A 224 18.98 0.27 -25.07
N PRO A 225 20.22 0.19 -24.57
CA PRO A 225 21.30 -0.52 -25.24
C PRO A 225 20.94 -1.99 -25.51
N GLN A 226 21.39 -2.54 -26.64
CA GLN A 226 21.01 -3.87 -27.10
C GLN A 226 21.28 -5.00 -26.08
N ASN A 227 22.40 -4.91 -25.35
CA ASN A 227 22.72 -5.87 -24.29
C ASN A 227 21.73 -5.80 -23.10
N GLN A 228 21.20 -4.62 -22.78
CA GLN A 228 20.16 -4.47 -21.75
C GLN A 228 18.83 -4.99 -22.23
N GLN A 229 18.44 -4.72 -23.49
CA GLN A 229 17.22 -5.29 -24.09
C GLN A 229 17.21 -6.81 -23.98
N ALA A 230 18.30 -7.48 -24.41
CA ALA A 230 18.41 -8.94 -24.37
C ALA A 230 18.32 -9.50 -22.94
N ARG A 231 18.87 -8.79 -21.93
CA ARG A 231 18.77 -9.20 -20.53
C ARG A 231 17.35 -9.06 -20.00
N LEU A 232 16.67 -7.96 -20.29
CA LEU A 232 15.31 -7.70 -19.81
C LEU A 232 14.29 -8.63 -20.47
N ARG A 233 14.43 -8.95 -21.76
CA ARG A 233 13.60 -9.96 -22.45
C ARG A 233 13.74 -11.33 -21.78
N ARG A 234 14.99 -11.78 -21.53
CA ARG A 234 15.23 -13.04 -20.79
C ARG A 234 14.65 -13.02 -19.37
N ALA A 235 14.69 -11.87 -18.69
CA ALA A 235 14.08 -11.73 -17.37
C ALA A 235 12.55 -11.83 -17.45
N ALA A 236 11.94 -11.27 -18.49
CA ALA A 236 10.49 -11.35 -18.74
C ALA A 236 10.00 -12.79 -18.90
N ASP A 237 10.79 -13.65 -19.58
CA ASP A 237 10.45 -15.05 -19.81
C ASP A 237 10.32 -15.84 -18.48
N ASN A 238 11.14 -15.50 -17.47
CA ASN A 238 11.09 -16.17 -16.17
C ASN A 238 11.61 -15.27 -15.04
N LEU A 239 10.72 -14.42 -14.51
CA LEU A 239 11.04 -13.47 -13.45
C LEU A 239 11.53 -14.12 -12.14
N ASP A 240 11.02 -15.32 -11.84
CA ASP A 240 11.42 -16.04 -10.62
C ASP A 240 12.89 -16.46 -10.68
N LYS A 241 13.39 -16.86 -11.85
CA LYS A 241 14.79 -17.27 -12.06
C LYS A 241 15.70 -16.13 -12.46
N ALA A 242 15.14 -14.98 -12.92
CA ALA A 242 15.94 -13.84 -13.33
C ALA A 242 16.81 -13.29 -12.20
N MET A 243 17.95 -12.69 -12.55
CA MET A 243 18.75 -11.94 -11.57
C MET A 243 17.92 -10.82 -10.93
N PRO A 244 18.11 -10.53 -9.62
CA PRO A 244 17.33 -9.49 -8.94
C PRO A 244 17.31 -8.15 -9.67
N ILE A 245 18.45 -7.73 -10.21
CA ILE A 245 18.57 -6.45 -10.93
C ILE A 245 17.76 -6.46 -12.24
N ASP A 246 17.75 -7.57 -12.98
CA ASP A 246 17.06 -7.65 -14.25
C ASP A 246 15.54 -7.76 -14.06
N ALA A 247 15.07 -8.56 -13.08
CA ALA A 247 13.67 -8.64 -12.71
C ALA A 247 13.15 -7.29 -12.20
N CYS A 248 13.94 -6.57 -11.39
CA CYS A 248 13.61 -5.25 -10.91
C CYS A 248 13.52 -4.22 -12.03
N ASN A 249 14.52 -4.19 -12.93
CA ASN A 249 14.54 -3.25 -14.05
C ASN A 249 13.38 -3.53 -15.01
N PHE A 250 13.04 -4.79 -15.25
CA PHE A 250 11.87 -5.14 -16.03
C PHE A 250 10.57 -4.66 -15.39
N GLY A 251 10.40 -4.88 -14.09
CA GLY A 251 9.24 -4.37 -13.35
C GLY A 251 9.13 -2.84 -13.41
N LYS A 252 10.25 -2.11 -13.21
CA LYS A 252 10.28 -0.65 -13.37
C LYS A 252 9.91 -0.20 -14.78
N LEU A 253 10.38 -0.92 -15.79
CA LEU A 253 10.08 -0.62 -17.18
C LEU A 253 8.59 -0.80 -17.49
N MET A 254 7.95 -1.84 -16.94
CA MET A 254 6.49 -2.03 -17.06
C MET A 254 5.69 -0.88 -16.47
N TYR A 255 6.06 -0.43 -15.25
CA TYR A 255 5.39 0.73 -14.67
C TYR A 255 5.59 2.00 -15.49
N LYS A 256 6.80 2.22 -16.02
CA LYS A 256 7.10 3.33 -16.90
C LYS A 256 6.30 3.24 -18.20
N ALA A 257 6.27 2.07 -18.85
CA ALA A 257 5.51 1.83 -20.06
C ALA A 257 4.03 2.16 -19.89
N THR A 258 3.45 1.78 -18.74
CA THR A 258 2.06 2.09 -18.40
C THR A 258 1.85 3.61 -18.21
N ASP A 259 2.76 4.28 -17.50
CA ASP A 259 2.64 5.71 -17.20
C ASP A 259 2.80 6.59 -18.46
N GLU A 260 3.55 6.13 -19.46
CA GLU A 260 3.76 6.81 -20.74
C GLU A 260 2.67 6.56 -21.82
N ILE A 261 1.65 5.74 -21.54
CA ILE A 261 0.51 5.63 -22.45
C ILE A 261 -0.21 6.98 -22.55
N ALA A 262 -0.24 7.55 -23.74
CA ALA A 262 -0.74 8.90 -23.97
C ALA A 262 -2.25 9.03 -23.74
N ASN A 263 -3.03 8.09 -24.26
CA ASN A 263 -4.48 8.08 -24.08
C ASN A 263 -4.82 7.71 -22.63
N GLN A 264 -5.67 8.53 -21.96
CA GLN A 264 -5.99 8.31 -20.55
C GLN A 264 -6.87 7.07 -20.30
N ASP A 265 -7.79 6.77 -21.19
CA ASP A 265 -8.68 5.60 -21.05
C ASP A 265 -7.89 4.31 -21.26
N ASP A 266 -7.02 4.27 -22.27
CA ASP A 266 -6.12 3.14 -22.51
C ASP A 266 -5.13 2.96 -21.34
N ARG A 267 -4.61 4.05 -20.79
CA ARG A 267 -3.76 3.99 -19.57
C ARG A 267 -4.53 3.41 -18.40
N MET A 268 -5.77 3.84 -18.17
CA MET A 268 -6.62 3.31 -17.11
C MET A 268 -6.98 1.84 -17.33
N LEU A 269 -7.20 1.44 -18.57
CA LEU A 269 -7.42 0.04 -18.91
C LEU A 269 -6.22 -0.82 -18.50
N VAL A 270 -4.99 -0.38 -18.82
CA VAL A 270 -3.75 -1.08 -18.42
C VAL A 270 -3.55 -1.04 -16.91
N ILE A 271 -3.84 0.07 -16.23
CA ILE A 271 -3.78 0.15 -14.75
C ILE A 271 -4.74 -0.88 -14.13
N ASN A 272 -5.98 -0.96 -14.61
CA ASN A 272 -6.96 -1.92 -14.12
C ASN A 272 -6.51 -3.37 -14.37
N TYR A 273 -5.96 -3.66 -15.54
CA TYR A 273 -5.37 -4.96 -15.84
C TYR A 273 -4.23 -5.32 -14.87
N LEU A 274 -3.31 -4.40 -14.61
CA LEU A 274 -2.21 -4.62 -13.66
C LEU A 274 -2.70 -4.77 -12.22
N LEU A 275 -3.77 -4.09 -11.85
CA LEU A 275 -4.44 -4.23 -10.55
C LEU A 275 -5.35 -5.46 -10.45
N LYS A 276 -5.49 -6.23 -11.54
CA LYS A 276 -6.35 -7.43 -11.64
C LYS A 276 -7.83 -7.14 -11.31
N LEU A 277 -8.34 -6.11 -11.93
CA LEU A 277 -9.75 -5.70 -11.81
C LEU A 277 -10.54 -6.17 -13.02
#